data_e98dd1789222bf4ed0a49f64a3dbf59c
#
_entry.id   e98dd1789222bf4ed0a49f64a3dbf59c
#
_cell.length_a   1.000
_cell.length_b   1.000
_cell.length_c   1.000
_cell.angle_alpha   90.00
_cell.angle_beta   90.00
_cell.angle_gamma   90.00
#
_symmetry.space_group_name_H-M   'P 1'
#
loop_
_entity.id
_entity.type
_entity.pdbx_description
1 polymer ?
#
loop_
_entity_poly.entity_id
_entity_poly.type
_entity_poly.pdbx_seq_one_letter_code
_entity_poly.pdbx_strand_id
1 'polypeptide(L)'
;MRLRTFESFWLLKNGLLYTYPSLQNNIKTEILVIGGGITGALISDALMDAGYEVTLIDRRDIGQGSTSATTSMLQYEIDEPLKDLAKKIGEEAAALCYQEGITAIQDLKKLVKTKKLNCGFQMKESLYIAHNKTAAKELYPEFEIRKKYQLGVKWLEPDAIKKTYGIVSKGGILSDTAASVDAYKMAHELIAFNVKRGMKVFDQTEIISIQDQGKTPKVITQENHTINAQKIVFCTGFESLNLLKEKVAKLIYTYATVSEPTQTYNKNLEKILIWDTQDPYLYMRTTDDGRFLVGGEDSVYKDTILQQNIKEEKSKMLIKKLKKTLPDLDFIEDISWGGIFGTTKDGLPYIGESPEYKNCLFCLGFGGNGITPNHAVEIF
;
A
#
# COMPACT_ATOMS: atom_id res chain seq x y z
N MET A 1 5.52 5.63 16.95
CA MET A 1 4.65 6.47 16.05
C MET A 1 3.28 5.81 15.92
N ARG A 2 2.21 6.57 15.87
CA ARG A 2 0.88 6.03 15.50
C ARG A 2 0.74 6.09 13.98
N LEU A 3 0.62 4.94 13.34
CA LEU A 3 0.54 4.83 11.87
C LEU A 3 -0.90 4.93 11.35
N ARG A 4 -1.89 4.76 12.20
CA ARG A 4 -3.32 4.88 11.90
C ARG A 4 -4.08 5.49 13.06
N THR A 5 -5.28 5.97 12.78
CA THR A 5 -6.24 6.44 13.78
C THR A 5 -7.50 5.62 13.71
N PHE A 6 -8.12 5.40 14.85
CA PHE A 6 -9.34 4.62 15.00
C PHE A 6 -9.20 3.17 14.54
N GLU A 7 -10.25 2.40 14.63
CA GLU A 7 -10.29 1.07 14.08
C GLU A 7 -10.50 1.13 12.56
N SER A 8 -9.58 0.54 11.82
CA SER A 8 -9.67 0.49 10.36
C SER A 8 -10.61 -0.61 9.89
N PHE A 9 -11.19 -0.43 8.72
CA PHE A 9 -12.15 -1.36 8.13
C PHE A 9 -11.67 -2.81 8.13
N TRP A 10 -10.42 -3.06 7.74
CA TRP A 10 -9.90 -4.44 7.64
C TRP A 10 -9.80 -5.14 8.99
N LEU A 11 -9.47 -4.41 10.06
CA LEU A 11 -9.43 -4.97 11.42
C LEU A 11 -10.85 -5.29 11.91
N LEU A 12 -11.81 -4.41 11.66
CA LEU A 12 -13.20 -4.66 12.06
C LEU A 12 -13.82 -5.79 11.26
N LYS A 13 -13.51 -5.88 9.96
CA LYS A 13 -14.02 -6.93 9.08
C LYS A 13 -13.47 -8.33 9.42
N ASN A 14 -12.17 -8.42 9.70
CA ASN A 14 -11.48 -9.70 9.82
C ASN A 14 -11.17 -10.10 11.26
N GLY A 15 -11.17 -9.17 12.21
CA GLY A 15 -10.68 -9.41 13.56
C GLY A 15 -9.19 -9.72 13.60
N LEU A 16 -8.73 -10.36 14.65
CA LEU A 16 -7.35 -10.84 14.81
C LEU A 16 -7.25 -12.25 14.19
N LEU A 17 -6.59 -12.35 13.03
CA LEU A 17 -6.56 -13.61 12.25
C LEU A 17 -5.59 -14.64 12.82
N TYR A 18 -4.32 -14.25 12.98
CA TYR A 18 -3.25 -15.10 13.54
C TYR A 18 -2.43 -14.30 14.54
N THR A 19 -2.01 -14.97 15.62
CA THR A 19 -1.10 -14.43 16.64
C THR A 19 0.10 -15.33 16.76
N TYR A 20 1.23 -14.77 17.15
CA TYR A 20 2.49 -15.48 17.32
C TYR A 20 3.05 -15.20 18.72
N PRO A 21 3.91 -16.06 19.26
CA PRO A 21 4.52 -15.79 20.56
C PRO A 21 5.46 -14.58 20.48
N SER A 22 5.60 -13.85 21.56
CA SER A 22 6.71 -12.91 21.72
C SER A 22 8.03 -13.67 21.91
N LEU A 23 9.14 -13.04 21.54
CA LEU A 23 10.48 -13.66 21.70
C LEU A 23 10.81 -13.80 23.19
N GLN A 24 11.09 -15.03 23.64
CA GLN A 24 11.38 -15.36 25.05
C GLN A 24 12.84 -15.72 25.30
N ASN A 25 13.65 -15.91 24.27
CA ASN A 25 15.03 -16.38 24.38
C ASN A 25 15.93 -15.72 23.34
N ASN A 26 17.25 -15.76 23.58
CA ASN A 26 18.22 -15.37 22.57
C ASN A 26 18.21 -16.34 21.40
N ILE A 27 18.22 -15.82 20.18
CA ILE A 27 18.22 -16.63 18.97
C ILE A 27 19.31 -16.23 17.98
N LYS A 28 19.58 -17.14 17.03
CA LYS A 28 20.35 -16.87 15.81
C LYS A 28 19.47 -17.16 14.61
N THR A 29 19.67 -16.41 13.55
CA THR A 29 18.96 -16.60 12.28
C THR A 29 19.86 -16.18 11.12
N GLU A 30 19.59 -16.69 9.94
CA GLU A 30 20.28 -16.24 8.74
C GLU A 30 19.80 -14.85 8.35
N ILE A 31 18.50 -14.67 8.14
CA ILE A 31 17.90 -13.38 7.82
C ILE A 31 16.85 -13.02 8.86
N LEU A 32 16.97 -11.80 9.39
CA LEU A 32 15.99 -11.19 10.28
C LEU A 32 15.18 -10.16 9.50
N VAL A 33 13.87 -10.38 9.34
CA VAL A 33 12.95 -9.39 8.81
C VAL A 33 12.26 -8.67 9.97
N ILE A 34 12.36 -7.34 9.98
CA ILE A 34 11.76 -6.49 11.02
C ILE A 34 10.57 -5.75 10.45
N GLY A 35 9.38 -6.07 10.93
CA GLY A 35 8.10 -5.55 10.48
C GLY A 35 7.23 -6.58 9.78
N GLY A 36 6.12 -6.97 10.42
CA GLY A 36 5.15 -7.98 9.94
C GLY A 36 3.97 -7.39 9.17
N GLY A 37 4.16 -6.24 8.51
CA GLY A 37 3.20 -5.71 7.55
C GLY A 37 3.26 -6.41 6.19
N ILE A 38 2.53 -5.88 5.21
CA ILE A 38 2.49 -6.45 3.84
C ILE A 38 3.88 -6.51 3.20
N THR A 39 4.75 -5.51 3.43
CA THR A 39 6.12 -5.50 2.94
C THR A 39 6.92 -6.66 3.51
N GLY A 40 6.91 -6.83 4.84
CA GLY A 40 7.64 -7.92 5.49
C GLY A 40 7.09 -9.30 5.11
N ALA A 41 5.79 -9.42 4.90
CA ALA A 41 5.17 -10.66 4.44
C ALA A 41 5.66 -11.07 3.04
N LEU A 42 5.66 -10.12 2.08
CA LEU A 42 6.11 -10.37 0.71
C LEU A 42 7.62 -10.66 0.63
N ILE A 43 8.43 -9.88 1.34
CA ILE A 43 9.88 -10.07 1.38
C ILE A 43 10.25 -11.39 2.06
N SER A 44 9.62 -11.71 3.19
CA SER A 44 9.85 -13.00 3.85
C SER A 44 9.49 -14.17 2.94
N ASP A 45 8.43 -14.05 2.16
CA ASP A 45 8.01 -15.06 1.21
C ASP A 45 9.05 -15.26 0.09
N ALA A 46 9.54 -14.19 -0.50
CA ALA A 46 10.58 -14.23 -1.52
C ALA A 46 11.88 -14.86 -0.98
N LEU A 47 12.30 -14.49 0.23
CA LEU A 47 13.47 -15.06 0.88
C LEU A 47 13.30 -16.55 1.19
N MET A 48 12.14 -16.99 1.67
CA MET A 48 11.82 -18.40 1.88
C MET A 48 11.78 -19.19 0.58
N ASP A 49 11.31 -18.59 -0.53
CA ASP A 49 11.32 -19.23 -1.85
C ASP A 49 12.75 -19.33 -2.41
N ALA A 50 13.64 -18.39 -2.06
CA ALA A 50 15.07 -18.45 -2.37
C ALA A 50 15.86 -19.44 -1.47
N GLY A 51 15.24 -20.03 -0.45
CA GLY A 51 15.82 -21.07 0.40
C GLY A 51 16.52 -20.55 1.67
N TYR A 52 16.35 -19.30 2.04
CA TYR A 52 16.93 -18.73 3.25
C TYR A 52 16.16 -19.13 4.53
N GLU A 53 16.87 -19.25 5.67
CA GLU A 53 16.26 -19.31 7.00
C GLU A 53 15.81 -17.92 7.43
N VAL A 54 14.50 -17.69 7.52
CA VAL A 54 13.91 -16.39 7.84
C VAL A 54 13.29 -16.40 9.23
N THR A 55 13.62 -15.37 10.01
CA THR A 55 12.90 -15.01 11.23
C THR A 55 12.26 -13.63 11.03
N LEU A 56 10.96 -13.52 11.28
CA LEU A 56 10.21 -12.27 11.21
C LEU A 56 9.81 -11.82 12.60
N ILE A 57 10.00 -10.53 12.92
CA ILE A 57 9.53 -9.93 14.17
C ILE A 57 8.69 -8.69 13.90
N ASP A 58 7.70 -8.45 14.76
CA ASP A 58 6.96 -7.17 14.81
C ASP A 58 6.76 -6.74 16.26
N ARG A 59 6.77 -5.43 16.52
CA ARG A 59 6.49 -4.90 17.85
C ARG A 59 5.02 -4.90 18.23
N ARG A 60 4.13 -5.05 17.24
CA ARG A 60 2.67 -5.21 17.39
C ARG A 60 2.28 -6.60 16.91
N ASP A 61 0.99 -6.90 16.95
CA ASP A 61 0.45 -8.02 16.17
C ASP A 61 0.67 -7.79 14.67
N ILE A 62 0.77 -8.87 13.93
CA ILE A 62 1.00 -8.85 12.48
C ILE A 62 -0.05 -7.99 11.77
N GLY A 63 0.39 -7.20 10.80
CA GLY A 63 -0.46 -6.38 9.94
C GLY A 63 -1.06 -5.13 10.60
N GLN A 64 -0.85 -4.87 11.89
CA GLN A 64 -1.48 -3.76 12.61
C GLN A 64 -0.84 -2.37 12.39
N GLY A 65 0.13 -2.24 11.50
CA GLY A 65 0.67 -0.97 11.05
C GLY A 65 -0.19 -0.32 9.95
N SER A 66 0.46 0.28 8.95
CA SER A 66 -0.20 0.89 7.78
C SER A 66 -0.97 -0.12 6.93
N THR A 67 -0.60 -1.41 6.99
CA THR A 67 -1.26 -2.50 6.26
C THR A 67 -2.75 -2.62 6.60
N SER A 68 -3.13 -2.45 7.87
CA SER A 68 -4.55 -2.48 8.26
C SER A 68 -5.32 -1.21 7.85
N ALA A 69 -4.62 -0.11 7.59
CA ALA A 69 -5.24 1.17 7.27
C ALA A 69 -5.33 1.46 5.75
N THR A 70 -4.69 0.65 4.91
CA THR A 70 -4.69 0.86 3.46
C THR A 70 -6.08 0.66 2.85
N THR A 71 -6.38 1.37 1.79
CA THR A 71 -7.56 1.13 0.97
C THR A 71 -7.37 -0.04 0.00
N SER A 72 -6.15 -0.56 -0.08
CA SER A 72 -5.78 -1.79 -0.79
C SER A 72 -6.16 -1.77 -2.29
N MET A 73 -5.94 -0.63 -2.93
CA MET A 73 -5.95 -0.48 -4.37
C MET A 73 -4.57 -0.83 -4.90
N LEU A 74 -4.49 -1.77 -5.83
CA LEU A 74 -3.25 -2.17 -6.49
C LEU A 74 -3.25 -1.56 -7.88
N GLN A 75 -2.45 -0.53 -8.05
CA GLN A 75 -2.30 0.21 -9.29
C GLN A 75 -0.84 0.18 -9.72
N TYR A 76 -0.59 0.14 -11.03
CA TYR A 76 0.76 0.31 -11.57
C TYR A 76 1.13 1.80 -11.68
N GLU A 77 0.13 2.66 -11.69
CA GLU A 77 0.31 4.10 -11.60
C GLU A 77 0.88 4.46 -10.22
N ILE A 78 1.91 5.27 -10.22
CA ILE A 78 2.48 5.84 -9.01
C ILE A 78 1.92 7.25 -8.77
N ASP A 79 2.13 7.82 -7.59
CA ASP A 79 1.61 9.15 -7.25
C ASP A 79 2.19 10.27 -8.15
N GLU A 80 3.32 10.03 -8.79
CA GLU A 80 3.92 10.91 -9.78
C GLU A 80 3.51 10.49 -11.20
N PRO A 81 2.78 11.31 -11.99
CA PRO A 81 2.40 10.98 -13.36
C PRO A 81 3.61 10.67 -14.24
N LEU A 82 3.48 9.71 -15.17
CA LEU A 82 4.57 9.28 -16.05
C LEU A 82 5.23 10.46 -16.81
N LYS A 83 4.43 11.41 -17.31
CA LYS A 83 4.92 12.62 -18.00
C LYS A 83 5.79 13.50 -17.09
N ASP A 84 5.53 13.51 -15.79
CA ASP A 84 6.26 14.34 -14.83
C ASP A 84 7.45 13.58 -14.24
N LEU A 85 7.33 12.27 -14.00
CA LEU A 85 8.44 11.39 -13.67
C LEU A 85 9.50 11.39 -14.79
N ALA A 86 9.08 11.37 -16.06
CA ALA A 86 9.95 11.44 -17.23
C ALA A 86 10.86 12.69 -17.22
N LYS A 87 10.38 13.81 -16.71
CA LYS A 87 11.19 15.05 -16.55
C LYS A 87 12.25 14.90 -15.45
N LYS A 88 12.01 14.05 -14.44
CA LYS A 88 12.91 13.87 -13.29
C LYS A 88 14.02 12.86 -13.55
N ILE A 89 13.69 11.72 -14.17
CA ILE A 89 14.60 10.58 -14.32
C ILE A 89 14.84 10.15 -15.77
N GLY A 90 14.23 10.83 -16.74
CA GLY A 90 14.25 10.42 -18.14
C GLY A 90 13.07 9.55 -18.52
N GLU A 91 12.65 9.65 -19.79
CA GLU A 91 11.39 9.05 -20.26
C GLU A 91 11.42 7.52 -20.26
N GLU A 92 12.53 6.91 -20.69
CA GLU A 92 12.67 5.45 -20.73
C GLU A 92 12.68 4.84 -19.33
N ALA A 93 13.42 5.45 -18.39
CA ALA A 93 13.46 4.99 -17.00
C ALA A 93 12.09 5.13 -16.32
N ALA A 94 11.40 6.23 -16.57
CA ALA A 94 10.05 6.45 -16.05
C ALA A 94 9.05 5.42 -16.61
N ALA A 95 9.13 5.11 -17.90
CA ALA A 95 8.28 4.10 -18.53
C ALA A 95 8.57 2.70 -17.99
N LEU A 96 9.84 2.37 -17.73
CA LEU A 96 10.22 1.11 -17.10
C LEU A 96 9.60 0.97 -15.71
N CYS A 97 9.62 2.00 -14.86
CA CYS A 97 8.96 1.96 -13.55
C CYS A 97 7.47 1.62 -13.64
N TYR A 98 6.77 2.15 -14.64
CA TYR A 98 5.36 1.86 -14.89
C TYR A 98 5.14 0.41 -15.39
N GLN A 99 6.02 -0.08 -16.28
CA GLN A 99 5.99 -1.46 -16.78
C GLN A 99 6.24 -2.47 -15.67
N GLU A 100 7.21 -2.20 -14.78
CA GLU A 100 7.48 -3.02 -13.59
C GLU A 100 6.27 -3.06 -12.63
N GLY A 101 5.54 -1.95 -12.50
CA GLY A 101 4.29 -1.93 -11.74
C GLY A 101 3.22 -2.87 -12.33
N ILE A 102 3.09 -2.93 -13.66
CA ILE A 102 2.21 -3.88 -14.35
C ILE A 102 2.66 -5.32 -14.07
N THR A 103 3.96 -5.60 -14.23
CA THR A 103 4.56 -6.91 -13.94
C THR A 103 4.29 -7.34 -12.51
N ALA A 104 4.50 -6.46 -11.54
CA ALA A 104 4.27 -6.72 -10.14
C ALA A 104 2.82 -7.10 -9.81
N ILE A 105 1.82 -6.47 -10.45
CA ILE A 105 0.41 -6.85 -10.29
C ILE A 105 0.15 -8.27 -10.84
N GLN A 106 0.73 -8.64 -11.97
CA GLN A 106 0.60 -9.98 -12.55
C GLN A 106 1.28 -11.04 -11.68
N ASP A 107 2.43 -10.71 -11.11
CA ASP A 107 3.14 -11.61 -10.21
C ASP A 107 2.41 -11.79 -8.87
N LEU A 108 1.81 -10.73 -8.32
CA LEU A 108 0.91 -10.86 -7.16
C LEU A 108 -0.28 -11.78 -7.46
N LYS A 109 -0.90 -11.66 -8.64
CA LYS A 109 -1.94 -12.60 -9.10
C LYS A 109 -1.45 -14.04 -9.12
N LYS A 110 -0.25 -14.28 -9.67
CA LYS A 110 0.38 -15.61 -9.74
C LYS A 110 0.69 -16.14 -8.34
N LEU A 111 1.26 -15.32 -7.46
CA LEU A 111 1.57 -15.64 -6.07
C LEU A 111 0.32 -16.08 -5.30
N VAL A 112 -0.74 -15.28 -5.34
CA VAL A 112 -2.02 -15.57 -4.67
C VAL A 112 -2.62 -16.89 -5.16
N LYS A 113 -2.59 -17.11 -6.49
CA LYS A 113 -3.11 -18.34 -7.10
C LYS A 113 -2.27 -19.56 -6.71
N THR A 114 -0.94 -19.47 -6.80
CA THR A 114 -0.02 -20.59 -6.54
C THR A 114 -0.03 -21.02 -5.08
N LYS A 115 -0.03 -20.05 -4.16
CA LYS A 115 -0.04 -20.29 -2.72
C LYS A 115 -1.46 -20.46 -2.15
N LYS A 116 -2.49 -20.32 -3.01
CA LYS A 116 -3.92 -20.45 -2.65
C LYS A 116 -4.33 -19.54 -1.49
N LEU A 117 -3.87 -18.28 -1.52
CA LEU A 117 -4.17 -17.32 -0.47
C LEU A 117 -5.65 -16.88 -0.56
N ASN A 118 -6.34 -16.88 0.56
CA ASN A 118 -7.72 -16.43 0.65
C ASN A 118 -7.81 -14.94 1.08
N CYS A 119 -7.32 -14.04 0.24
CA CYS A 119 -7.17 -12.61 0.54
C CYS A 119 -8.07 -11.69 -0.31
N GLY A 120 -9.08 -12.23 -0.98
CA GLY A 120 -10.01 -11.43 -1.81
C GLY A 120 -9.33 -10.71 -2.98
N PHE A 121 -8.21 -11.23 -3.50
CA PHE A 121 -7.52 -10.65 -4.65
C PHE A 121 -8.38 -10.76 -5.92
N GLN A 122 -8.58 -9.62 -6.60
CA GLN A 122 -9.33 -9.54 -7.84
C GLN A 122 -8.64 -8.61 -8.82
N MET A 123 -8.43 -9.07 -10.07
CA MET A 123 -8.02 -8.19 -11.16
C MET A 123 -9.11 -7.15 -11.44
N LYS A 124 -8.70 -5.94 -11.71
CA LYS A 124 -9.53 -4.77 -12.00
C LYS A 124 -8.94 -3.99 -13.18
N GLU A 125 -9.70 -3.05 -13.70
CA GLU A 125 -9.20 -1.94 -14.50
C GLU A 125 -9.01 -0.72 -13.59
N SER A 126 -8.17 0.26 -14.00
CA SER A 126 -7.99 1.54 -13.28
C SER A 126 -8.54 2.67 -14.14
N LEU A 127 -9.44 3.47 -13.58
CA LEU A 127 -10.04 4.62 -14.27
C LEU A 127 -9.59 5.93 -13.59
N TYR A 128 -8.69 6.66 -14.26
CA TYR A 128 -8.21 7.98 -13.85
C TYR A 128 -9.07 9.06 -14.50
N ILE A 129 -9.91 9.75 -13.74
CA ILE A 129 -10.90 10.71 -14.26
C ILE A 129 -10.47 12.16 -14.08
N ALA A 130 -10.77 12.98 -15.07
CA ALA A 130 -10.64 14.43 -15.00
C ALA A 130 -11.87 15.08 -14.37
N HIS A 131 -11.68 15.79 -13.25
CA HIS A 131 -12.78 16.43 -12.49
C HIS A 131 -13.32 17.71 -13.18
N ASN A 132 -12.56 18.35 -14.05
CA ASN A 132 -12.96 19.53 -14.82
C ASN A 132 -12.30 19.55 -16.22
N LYS A 133 -12.71 20.52 -17.08
CA LYS A 133 -12.21 20.62 -18.46
C LYS A 133 -10.72 20.93 -18.56
N THR A 134 -10.16 21.72 -17.63
CA THR A 134 -8.73 22.05 -17.59
C THR A 134 -7.95 20.80 -17.24
N ALA A 135 -8.34 20.07 -16.20
CA ALA A 135 -7.75 18.82 -15.82
C ALA A 135 -7.80 17.76 -16.94
N ALA A 136 -8.87 17.72 -17.75
CA ALA A 136 -8.93 16.82 -18.91
C ALA A 136 -7.86 17.16 -19.96
N LYS A 137 -7.61 18.46 -20.22
CA LYS A 137 -6.54 18.89 -21.14
C LYS A 137 -5.15 18.56 -20.60
N GLU A 138 -4.95 18.67 -19.29
CA GLU A 138 -3.68 18.35 -18.62
C GLU A 138 -3.44 16.83 -18.48
N LEU A 139 -4.52 16.04 -18.44
CA LEU A 139 -4.47 14.59 -18.36
C LEU A 139 -4.20 13.95 -19.73
N TYR A 140 -4.59 14.59 -20.83
CA TYR A 140 -4.45 14.01 -22.17
C TYR A 140 -2.98 13.73 -22.56
N PRO A 141 -1.99 14.59 -22.29
CA PRO A 141 -0.57 14.27 -22.49
C PRO A 141 -0.10 13.05 -21.67
N GLU A 142 -0.64 12.82 -20.50
CA GLU A 142 -0.37 11.61 -19.70
C GLU A 142 -0.90 10.35 -20.40
N PHE A 143 -2.09 10.42 -21.00
CA PHE A 143 -2.63 9.34 -21.82
C PHE A 143 -1.72 9.05 -23.02
N GLU A 144 -1.27 10.09 -23.76
CA GLU A 144 -0.44 9.90 -24.96
C GLU A 144 0.92 9.25 -24.64
N ILE A 145 1.59 9.64 -23.54
CA ILE A 145 2.85 9.03 -23.15
C ILE A 145 2.63 7.57 -22.69
N ARG A 146 1.59 7.26 -21.91
CA ARG A 146 1.25 5.88 -21.54
C ARG A 146 0.93 5.03 -22.76
N LYS A 147 0.21 5.57 -23.74
CA LYS A 147 -0.10 4.89 -24.99
C LYS A 147 1.15 4.63 -25.83
N LYS A 148 2.09 5.58 -25.90
CA LYS A 148 3.39 5.44 -26.57
C LYS A 148 4.16 4.23 -26.04
N TYR A 149 4.17 4.02 -24.73
CA TYR A 149 4.82 2.88 -24.06
C TYR A 149 3.95 1.64 -23.93
N GLN A 150 2.80 1.59 -24.61
CA GLN A 150 1.90 0.43 -24.68
C GLN A 150 1.45 -0.09 -23.30
N LEU A 151 1.15 0.82 -22.37
CA LEU A 151 0.74 0.49 -21.00
C LEU A 151 -0.74 0.09 -20.89
N GLY A 152 -1.36 -0.43 -21.93
CA GLY A 152 -2.73 -0.95 -21.90
C GLY A 152 -3.81 0.11 -21.63
N VAL A 153 -3.65 1.33 -22.15
CA VAL A 153 -4.55 2.45 -21.83
C VAL A 153 -5.49 2.83 -22.99
N LYS A 154 -6.66 3.34 -22.61
CA LYS A 154 -7.66 3.94 -23.53
C LYS A 154 -8.14 5.26 -22.95
N TRP A 155 -8.31 6.25 -23.84
CA TRP A 155 -9.03 7.48 -23.47
C TRP A 155 -10.53 7.21 -23.54
N LEU A 156 -11.26 7.61 -22.51
CA LEU A 156 -12.72 7.58 -22.49
C LEU A 156 -13.30 8.98 -22.43
N GLU A 157 -14.24 9.24 -23.33
CA GLU A 157 -15.00 10.47 -23.36
C GLU A 157 -16.02 10.53 -22.21
N PRO A 158 -16.42 11.73 -21.75
CA PRO A 158 -17.34 11.93 -20.64
C PRO A 158 -18.63 11.11 -20.74
N ASP A 159 -19.24 11.08 -21.92
CA ASP A 159 -20.50 10.37 -22.14
C ASP A 159 -20.35 8.85 -22.06
N ALA A 160 -19.20 8.31 -22.53
CA ALA A 160 -18.89 6.90 -22.40
C ALA A 160 -18.70 6.50 -20.92
N ILE A 161 -17.99 7.31 -20.14
CA ILE A 161 -17.78 7.10 -18.70
C ILE A 161 -19.12 7.12 -17.96
N LYS A 162 -19.95 8.14 -18.24
CA LYS A 162 -21.29 8.28 -17.61
C LYS A 162 -22.19 7.12 -17.97
N LYS A 163 -22.24 6.74 -19.24
CA LYS A 163 -23.10 5.63 -19.72
C LYS A 163 -22.68 4.28 -19.11
N THR A 164 -21.37 4.03 -19.02
CA THR A 164 -20.85 2.72 -18.58
C THR A 164 -20.85 2.59 -17.06
N TYR A 165 -20.46 3.64 -16.35
CA TYR A 165 -20.18 3.57 -14.91
C TYR A 165 -21.08 4.46 -14.04
N GLY A 166 -21.87 5.37 -14.64
CA GLY A 166 -22.64 6.38 -13.89
C GLY A 166 -21.80 7.53 -13.35
N ILE A 167 -20.51 7.61 -13.72
CA ILE A 167 -19.54 8.58 -13.21
C ILE A 167 -19.64 9.90 -13.97
N VAL A 168 -19.71 11.01 -13.22
CA VAL A 168 -19.63 12.37 -13.77
C VAL A 168 -18.17 12.81 -13.84
N SER A 169 -17.66 12.99 -15.06
CA SER A 169 -16.28 13.41 -15.32
C SER A 169 -16.17 14.26 -16.58
N LYS A 170 -14.96 14.72 -16.92
CA LYS A 170 -14.66 15.44 -18.17
C LYS A 170 -13.75 14.65 -19.12
N GLY A 171 -13.72 13.34 -18.99
CA GLY A 171 -12.90 12.37 -19.68
C GLY A 171 -12.00 11.63 -18.70
N GLY A 172 -11.26 10.64 -19.17
CA GLY A 172 -10.38 9.86 -18.31
C GLY A 172 -9.58 8.83 -19.07
N ILE A 173 -8.57 8.30 -18.38
CA ILE A 173 -7.72 7.20 -18.85
C ILE A 173 -8.23 5.92 -18.20
N LEU A 174 -8.61 4.93 -18.99
CA LEU A 174 -8.88 3.58 -18.55
C LEU A 174 -7.65 2.72 -18.80
N SER A 175 -7.07 2.17 -17.74
CA SER A 175 -5.96 1.20 -17.79
C SER A 175 -6.51 -0.21 -17.60
N ASP A 176 -6.05 -1.18 -18.37
CA ASP A 176 -6.52 -2.56 -18.34
C ASP A 176 -5.94 -3.41 -17.20
N THR A 177 -4.97 -2.86 -16.46
CA THR A 177 -4.25 -3.57 -15.42
C THR A 177 -4.31 -2.82 -14.09
N ALA A 178 -5.05 -3.39 -13.17
CA ALA A 178 -5.10 -3.02 -11.76
C ALA A 178 -5.59 -4.25 -10.97
N ALA A 179 -5.60 -4.16 -9.65
CA ALA A 179 -6.21 -5.18 -8.80
C ALA A 179 -6.70 -4.59 -7.48
N SER A 180 -7.50 -5.35 -6.76
CA SER A 180 -7.86 -5.08 -5.39
C SER A 180 -7.59 -6.30 -4.51
N VAL A 181 -7.32 -6.08 -3.25
CA VAL A 181 -7.02 -7.12 -2.28
C VAL A 181 -7.49 -6.68 -0.88
N ASP A 182 -7.61 -7.58 0.04
CA ASP A 182 -7.53 -7.32 1.47
C ASP A 182 -6.08 -7.50 1.91
N ALA A 183 -5.34 -6.40 2.00
CA ALA A 183 -3.90 -6.42 2.28
C ALA A 183 -3.59 -6.92 3.70
N TYR A 184 -4.48 -6.68 4.67
CA TYR A 184 -4.35 -7.17 6.03
C TYR A 184 -4.44 -8.71 6.04
N LYS A 185 -5.46 -9.25 5.39
CA LYS A 185 -5.65 -10.69 5.26
C LYS A 185 -4.53 -11.34 4.44
N MET A 186 -4.08 -10.68 3.36
CA MET A 186 -2.97 -11.17 2.54
C MET A 186 -1.67 -11.31 3.34
N ALA A 187 -1.33 -10.32 4.17
CA ALA A 187 -0.14 -10.39 5.02
C ALA A 187 -0.22 -11.56 6.00
N HIS A 188 -1.36 -11.73 6.67
CA HIS A 188 -1.57 -12.85 7.59
C HIS A 188 -1.51 -14.22 6.91
N GLU A 189 -2.21 -14.40 5.80
CA GLU A 189 -2.23 -15.66 5.03
C GLU A 189 -0.84 -16.03 4.52
N LEU A 190 -0.07 -15.05 4.02
CA LEU A 190 1.26 -15.29 3.48
C LEU A 190 2.26 -15.65 4.58
N ILE A 191 2.21 -14.96 5.73
CA ILE A 191 3.03 -15.29 6.89
C ILE A 191 2.68 -16.68 7.41
N ALA A 192 1.38 -17.00 7.58
CA ALA A 192 0.94 -18.32 8.03
C ALA A 192 1.34 -19.44 7.05
N PHE A 193 1.34 -19.16 5.75
CA PHE A 193 1.85 -20.08 4.74
C PHE A 193 3.34 -20.39 4.96
N ASN A 194 4.15 -19.36 5.20
CA ASN A 194 5.60 -19.53 5.40
C ASN A 194 5.97 -20.12 6.77
N VAL A 195 5.17 -19.87 7.81
CA VAL A 195 5.34 -20.55 9.11
C VAL A 195 5.22 -22.07 8.96
N LYS A 196 4.28 -22.56 8.14
CA LYS A 196 4.15 -24.00 7.84
C LYS A 196 5.39 -24.56 7.10
N ARG A 197 6.18 -23.69 6.47
CA ARG A 197 7.45 -24.02 5.77
C ARG A 197 8.68 -23.87 6.67
N GLY A 198 8.51 -23.48 7.93
CA GLY A 198 9.59 -23.37 8.92
C GLY A 198 10.04 -21.94 9.23
N MET A 199 9.42 -20.90 8.67
CA MET A 199 9.67 -19.52 9.07
C MET A 199 9.33 -19.32 10.54
N LYS A 200 10.20 -18.65 11.29
CA LYS A 200 9.96 -18.28 12.69
C LYS A 200 9.32 -16.89 12.73
N VAL A 201 8.28 -16.70 13.53
CA VAL A 201 7.61 -15.41 13.67
C VAL A 201 7.42 -15.10 15.15
N PHE A 202 7.75 -13.87 15.52
CA PHE A 202 7.52 -13.35 16.86
C PHE A 202 6.85 -11.97 16.75
N ASP A 203 5.61 -11.86 17.20
CA ASP A 203 4.93 -10.58 17.36
C ASP A 203 5.19 -9.99 18.75
N GLN A 204 4.62 -8.84 19.08
CA GLN A 204 4.83 -8.17 20.38
C GLN A 204 6.31 -8.13 20.80
N THR A 205 7.23 -8.00 19.81
CA THR A 205 8.68 -8.05 19.99
C THR A 205 9.30 -6.77 19.45
N GLU A 206 9.49 -5.77 20.33
CA GLU A 206 10.05 -4.47 19.97
C GLU A 206 11.56 -4.47 20.09
N ILE A 207 12.25 -3.93 19.08
CA ILE A 207 13.71 -3.70 19.14
C ILE A 207 14.00 -2.32 19.72
N ILE A 208 15.02 -2.28 20.58
CA ILE A 208 15.48 -1.02 21.21
C ILE A 208 16.90 -0.64 20.78
N SER A 209 17.68 -1.58 20.26
CA SER A 209 19.06 -1.32 19.85
C SER A 209 19.50 -2.24 18.72
N ILE A 210 20.28 -1.66 17.82
CA ILE A 210 20.95 -2.37 16.73
C ILE A 210 22.44 -2.15 16.88
N GLN A 211 23.19 -3.21 17.02
CA GLN A 211 24.65 -3.21 17.12
C GLN A 211 25.22 -3.85 15.86
N ASP A 212 25.58 -3.03 14.89
CA ASP A 212 26.26 -3.48 13.67
C ASP A 212 27.71 -2.98 13.72
N GLN A 213 28.60 -3.87 14.12
CA GLN A 213 30.04 -3.59 14.18
C GLN A 213 30.80 -4.13 12.93
N GLY A 214 30.06 -4.29 11.82
CA GLY A 214 30.64 -4.67 10.52
C GLY A 214 30.91 -6.16 10.35
N LYS A 215 30.40 -7.03 11.22
CA LYS A 215 30.49 -8.49 11.08
C LYS A 215 29.10 -9.10 11.00
N THR A 216 28.52 -9.41 12.15
CA THR A 216 27.19 -10.01 12.27
C THR A 216 26.32 -9.05 13.06
N PRO A 217 25.28 -8.43 12.46
CA PRO A 217 24.45 -7.51 13.16
C PRO A 217 23.71 -8.20 14.31
N LYS A 218 23.63 -7.49 15.43
CA LYS A 218 22.98 -7.93 16.65
C LYS A 218 21.86 -6.95 17.00
N VAL A 219 20.67 -7.48 17.22
CA VAL A 219 19.50 -6.72 17.66
C VAL A 219 19.20 -7.06 19.12
N ILE A 220 18.85 -6.04 19.91
CA ILE A 220 18.41 -6.19 21.29
C ILE A 220 16.94 -5.80 21.37
N THR A 221 16.12 -6.66 21.95
CA THR A 221 14.69 -6.41 22.16
C THR A 221 14.44 -5.67 23.48
N GLN A 222 13.23 -5.13 23.63
CA GLN A 222 12.81 -4.46 24.86
C GLN A 222 12.90 -5.36 26.10
N GLU A 223 12.65 -6.67 25.91
CA GLU A 223 12.77 -7.70 26.96
C GLU A 223 14.22 -8.20 27.16
N ASN A 224 15.22 -7.47 26.64
CA ASN A 224 16.65 -7.78 26.71
C ASN A 224 17.06 -9.12 26.06
N HIS A 225 16.26 -9.66 25.15
CA HIS A 225 16.68 -10.79 24.32
C HIS A 225 17.53 -10.30 23.14
N THR A 226 18.44 -11.17 22.71
CA THR A 226 19.36 -10.90 21.61
C THR A 226 19.01 -11.73 20.40
N ILE A 227 18.95 -11.09 19.23
CA ILE A 227 18.87 -11.75 17.93
C ILE A 227 20.17 -11.49 17.18
N ASN A 228 20.92 -12.53 16.84
CA ASN A 228 22.11 -12.45 15.98
C ASN A 228 21.68 -12.89 14.57
N ALA A 229 21.78 -12.02 13.58
CA ALA A 229 21.41 -12.29 12.20
C ALA A 229 22.58 -12.07 11.26
N GLN A 230 22.69 -12.84 10.18
CA GLN A 230 23.70 -12.57 9.15
C GLN A 230 23.35 -11.32 8.36
N LYS A 231 22.05 -11.14 8.06
CA LYS A 231 21.48 -9.95 7.41
C LYS A 231 20.21 -9.52 8.12
N ILE A 232 19.91 -8.22 8.07
CA ILE A 232 18.66 -7.66 8.57
C ILE A 232 17.94 -6.96 7.42
N VAL A 233 16.63 -7.16 7.30
CA VAL A 233 15.78 -6.44 6.35
C VAL A 233 14.73 -5.63 7.12
N PHE A 234 14.82 -4.32 7.02
CA PHE A 234 13.89 -3.40 7.64
C PHE A 234 12.66 -3.20 6.75
N CYS A 235 11.54 -3.76 7.17
CA CYS A 235 10.22 -3.60 6.59
C CYS A 235 9.29 -2.80 7.53
N THR A 236 9.88 -1.88 8.29
CA THR A 236 9.21 -1.12 9.37
C THR A 236 8.38 0.05 8.84
N GLY A 237 8.11 0.08 7.53
CA GLY A 237 7.30 1.12 6.91
C GLY A 237 7.84 2.52 7.23
N PHE A 238 6.97 3.46 7.56
CA PHE A 238 7.37 4.85 7.84
C PHE A 238 8.11 5.02 9.17
N GLU A 239 8.14 4.02 10.03
CA GLU A 239 8.94 4.05 11.27
C GLU A 239 10.44 3.92 10.99
N SER A 240 10.84 3.43 9.81
CA SER A 240 12.23 3.45 9.32
C SER A 240 12.84 4.86 9.31
N LEU A 241 12.02 5.90 9.15
CA LEU A 241 12.47 7.29 9.18
C LEU A 241 13.08 7.72 10.53
N ASN A 242 12.80 7.00 11.61
CA ASN A 242 13.41 7.23 12.92
C ASN A 242 14.79 6.57 13.05
N LEU A 243 15.13 5.63 12.17
CA LEU A 243 16.40 4.91 12.16
C LEU A 243 17.43 5.60 11.26
N LEU A 244 16.98 6.32 10.25
CA LEU A 244 17.82 6.98 9.27
C LEU A 244 18.03 8.46 9.63
N LYS A 245 19.27 8.95 9.47
CA LYS A 245 19.58 10.38 9.66
C LYS A 245 19.02 11.22 8.51
N GLU A 246 19.04 10.67 7.31
CA GLU A 246 18.50 11.33 6.14
C GLU A 246 16.95 11.21 6.10
N LYS A 247 16.29 12.33 5.88
CA LYS A 247 14.84 12.37 5.71
C LYS A 247 14.47 12.02 4.27
N VAL A 248 14.26 10.75 4.01
CA VAL A 248 13.98 10.24 2.66
C VAL A 248 12.53 10.37 2.23
N ALA A 249 11.58 10.60 3.15
CA ALA A 249 10.17 10.79 2.84
C ALA A 249 9.51 11.85 3.74
N LYS A 250 8.45 12.47 3.21
CA LYS A 250 7.53 13.34 3.96
C LYS A 250 6.30 12.54 4.34
N LEU A 251 5.88 12.65 5.60
CA LEU A 251 4.68 11.97 6.08
C LEU A 251 3.43 12.81 5.81
N ILE A 252 2.39 12.14 5.34
CA ILE A 252 1.08 12.68 5.01
C ILE A 252 0.01 11.84 5.72
N TYR A 253 -1.04 12.49 6.20
CA TYR A 253 -2.26 11.83 6.62
C TYR A 253 -3.25 11.76 5.46
N THR A 254 -3.85 10.59 5.27
CA THR A 254 -4.99 10.38 4.39
C THR A 254 -6.16 9.81 5.18
N TYR A 255 -7.35 10.00 4.67
CA TYR A 255 -8.58 9.55 5.32
C TYR A 255 -9.35 8.65 4.39
N ALA A 256 -10.06 7.70 4.97
CA ALA A 256 -10.93 6.80 4.23
C ALA A 256 -12.24 6.58 4.98
N THR A 257 -13.30 6.34 4.22
CA THR A 257 -14.59 5.93 4.73
C THR A 257 -15.17 4.82 3.86
N VAL A 258 -15.92 3.92 4.46
CA VAL A 258 -16.61 2.83 3.77
C VAL A 258 -18.09 2.88 4.10
N SER A 259 -18.93 2.58 3.10
CA SER A 259 -20.35 2.54 3.27
C SER A 259 -20.83 1.27 3.99
N GLU A 260 -22.08 1.28 4.46
CA GLU A 260 -22.82 0.03 4.67
C GLU A 260 -22.84 -0.81 3.37
N PRO A 261 -23.05 -2.15 3.47
CA PRO A 261 -23.27 -2.96 2.27
C PRO A 261 -24.48 -2.43 1.48
N THR A 262 -24.29 -2.17 0.19
CA THR A 262 -25.35 -1.67 -0.68
C THR A 262 -25.48 -2.52 -1.93
N GLN A 263 -26.70 -2.72 -2.39
CA GLN A 263 -27.02 -3.41 -3.64
C GLN A 263 -27.35 -2.41 -4.75
N THR A 264 -27.51 -1.13 -4.42
CA THR A 264 -28.03 -0.09 -5.32
C THR A 264 -26.89 0.72 -5.92
N TYR A 265 -26.15 0.12 -6.86
CA TYR A 265 -25.16 0.81 -7.67
C TYR A 265 -24.91 0.09 -9.00
N ASN A 266 -24.27 0.80 -9.92
CA ASN A 266 -23.88 0.25 -11.22
C ASN A 266 -22.83 -0.86 -11.03
N LYS A 267 -23.18 -2.10 -11.39
CA LYS A 267 -22.32 -3.28 -11.22
C LYS A 267 -20.98 -3.21 -11.99
N ASN A 268 -20.86 -2.34 -13.00
CA ASN A 268 -19.57 -2.12 -13.64
C ASN A 268 -18.54 -1.46 -12.72
N LEU A 269 -18.97 -0.79 -11.63
CA LEU A 269 -18.07 -0.24 -10.63
C LEU A 269 -17.29 -1.33 -9.86
N GLU A 270 -17.80 -2.55 -9.83
CA GLU A 270 -17.07 -3.68 -9.23
C GLU A 270 -15.81 -4.07 -10.01
N LYS A 271 -15.73 -3.70 -11.28
CA LYS A 271 -14.63 -4.07 -12.20
C LYS A 271 -13.49 -3.07 -12.20
N ILE A 272 -13.67 -1.89 -11.60
CA ILE A 272 -12.73 -0.79 -11.71
C ILE A 272 -12.28 -0.27 -10.34
N LEU A 273 -11.07 0.25 -10.32
CA LEU A 273 -10.59 1.21 -9.34
C LEU A 273 -10.76 2.61 -9.94
N ILE A 274 -11.12 3.60 -9.15
CA ILE A 274 -11.38 4.96 -9.64
C ILE A 274 -10.53 5.93 -8.83
N TRP A 275 -9.91 6.88 -9.50
CA TRP A 275 -9.21 8.01 -8.89
C TRP A 275 -9.29 9.24 -9.78
N ASP A 276 -9.09 10.42 -9.21
CA ASP A 276 -9.34 11.66 -9.93
C ASP A 276 -8.18 12.66 -9.87
N THR A 277 -8.30 13.71 -10.66
CA THR A 277 -7.31 14.79 -10.77
C THR A 277 -7.56 15.93 -9.78
N GLN A 278 -8.34 15.76 -8.71
CA GLN A 278 -8.48 16.78 -7.68
C GLN A 278 -7.20 16.88 -6.82
N ASP A 279 -7.03 17.99 -6.13
CA ASP A 279 -6.00 18.16 -5.10
C ASP A 279 -6.65 18.69 -3.83
N PRO A 280 -6.71 17.93 -2.74
CA PRO A 280 -6.36 16.51 -2.63
C PRO A 280 -7.26 15.60 -3.50
N TYR A 281 -6.63 14.57 -4.11
CA TYR A 281 -7.33 13.64 -4.99
C TYR A 281 -8.30 12.73 -4.23
N LEU A 282 -9.27 12.22 -4.98
CA LEU A 282 -10.25 11.25 -4.50
C LEU A 282 -9.97 9.91 -5.16
N TYR A 283 -9.99 8.85 -4.39
CA TYR A 283 -9.90 7.49 -4.90
C TYR A 283 -10.97 6.59 -4.28
N MET A 284 -11.43 5.61 -5.04
CA MET A 284 -12.56 4.80 -4.62
C MET A 284 -12.61 3.44 -5.29
N ARG A 285 -13.21 2.47 -4.59
CA ARG A 285 -13.47 1.12 -5.09
C ARG A 285 -14.62 0.46 -4.35
N THR A 286 -15.11 -0.65 -4.89
CA THR A 286 -15.96 -1.58 -4.14
C THR A 286 -15.14 -2.57 -3.34
N THR A 287 -15.71 -3.11 -2.27
CA THR A 287 -15.17 -4.23 -1.49
C THR A 287 -15.87 -5.55 -1.89
N ASP A 288 -15.30 -6.67 -1.47
CA ASP A 288 -15.84 -8.01 -1.75
C ASP A 288 -17.16 -8.32 -1.04
N ASP A 289 -17.49 -7.56 0.01
CA ASP A 289 -18.74 -7.66 0.78
C ASP A 289 -19.80 -6.62 0.36
N GLY A 290 -19.64 -6.01 -0.82
CA GLY A 290 -20.65 -5.12 -1.41
C GLY A 290 -20.69 -3.71 -0.82
N ARG A 291 -19.62 -3.24 -0.24
CA ARG A 291 -19.47 -1.87 0.26
C ARG A 291 -18.77 -0.98 -0.77
N PHE A 292 -18.92 0.31 -0.63
CA PHE A 292 -18.18 1.29 -1.41
C PHE A 292 -17.19 2.02 -0.51
N LEU A 293 -15.91 1.95 -0.86
CA LEU A 293 -14.83 2.56 -0.12
C LEU A 293 -14.32 3.79 -0.87
N VAL A 294 -14.16 4.90 -0.17
CA VAL A 294 -13.62 6.16 -0.70
C VAL A 294 -12.54 6.71 0.23
N GLY A 295 -11.48 7.25 -0.34
CA GLY A 295 -10.39 7.86 0.40
C GLY A 295 -9.83 9.10 -0.29
N GLY A 296 -8.98 9.83 0.45
CA GLY A 296 -8.40 11.10 0.04
C GLY A 296 -8.38 12.12 1.18
N GLU A 297 -8.57 13.41 0.83
CA GLU A 297 -8.58 14.53 1.78
C GLU A 297 -7.26 14.64 2.57
N ASP A 298 -6.17 14.41 1.88
CA ASP A 298 -4.82 14.39 2.43
C ASP A 298 -4.48 15.67 3.19
N SER A 299 -3.70 15.53 4.25
CA SER A 299 -3.24 16.64 5.09
C SER A 299 -1.81 16.40 5.57
N VAL A 300 -1.10 17.49 5.85
CA VAL A 300 0.27 17.41 6.39
C VAL A 300 0.26 16.66 7.72
N TYR A 301 1.16 15.69 7.85
CA TYR A 301 1.35 14.99 9.13
C TYR A 301 1.79 15.98 10.23
N LYS A 302 1.04 15.98 11.32
CA LYS A 302 1.41 16.62 12.57
C LYS A 302 1.41 15.54 13.63
N ASP A 303 2.47 15.47 14.44
CA ASP A 303 2.60 14.47 15.52
C ASP A 303 1.65 14.81 16.69
N THR A 304 0.38 14.93 16.35
CA THR A 304 -0.71 15.21 17.28
C THR A 304 -1.76 14.12 17.18
N ILE A 305 -2.38 13.81 18.29
CA ILE A 305 -3.53 12.89 18.30
C ILE A 305 -4.62 13.51 17.43
N LEU A 306 -5.00 12.82 16.34
CA LEU A 306 -6.15 13.23 15.55
C LEU A 306 -7.41 13.13 16.40
N GLN A 307 -8.06 14.26 16.54
CA GLN A 307 -9.32 14.32 17.26
C GLN A 307 -10.44 13.68 16.45
N GLN A 308 -11.44 13.15 17.11
CA GLN A 308 -12.62 12.54 16.47
C GLN A 308 -13.30 13.51 15.48
N ASN A 309 -13.37 14.78 15.79
CA ASN A 309 -13.98 15.80 14.95
C ASN A 309 -13.30 15.95 13.58
N ILE A 310 -11.95 15.82 13.51
CA ILE A 310 -11.23 15.90 12.24
C ILE A 310 -11.60 14.72 11.33
N LYS A 311 -11.73 13.52 11.88
CA LYS A 311 -12.17 12.34 11.15
C LYS A 311 -13.57 12.54 10.56
N GLU A 312 -14.51 13.00 11.37
CA GLU A 312 -15.89 13.24 10.95
C GLU A 312 -16.01 14.33 9.89
N GLU A 313 -15.23 15.41 10.02
CA GLU A 313 -15.16 16.47 9.02
C GLU A 313 -14.63 15.95 7.70
N LYS A 314 -13.53 15.20 7.72
CA LYS A 314 -12.90 14.61 6.54
C LYS A 314 -13.80 13.58 5.85
N SER A 315 -14.47 12.73 6.62
CA SER A 315 -15.46 11.80 6.08
C SER A 315 -16.60 12.53 5.35
N LYS A 316 -17.19 13.56 5.96
CA LYS A 316 -18.23 14.39 5.30
C LYS A 316 -17.72 15.03 4.02
N MET A 317 -16.45 15.48 3.97
CA MET A 317 -15.85 16.03 2.76
C MET A 317 -15.69 14.98 1.67
N LEU A 318 -15.20 13.78 2.01
CA LEU A 318 -15.09 12.65 1.10
C LEU A 318 -16.46 12.28 0.49
N ILE A 319 -17.48 12.12 1.33
CA ILE A 319 -18.85 11.80 0.89
C ILE A 319 -19.41 12.90 -0.02
N LYS A 320 -19.15 14.17 0.31
CA LYS A 320 -19.59 15.30 -0.53
C LYS A 320 -18.93 15.28 -1.92
N LYS A 321 -17.63 14.95 -2.00
CA LYS A 321 -16.91 14.81 -3.27
C LYS A 321 -17.43 13.57 -4.04
N LEU A 322 -17.58 12.44 -3.34
CA LEU A 322 -18.14 11.21 -3.91
C LEU A 322 -19.50 11.45 -4.57
N LYS A 323 -20.44 12.11 -3.88
CA LYS A 323 -21.78 12.44 -4.41
C LYS A 323 -21.77 13.32 -5.66
N LYS A 324 -20.71 14.11 -5.87
CA LYS A 324 -20.54 14.87 -7.13
C LYS A 324 -20.07 13.96 -8.27
N THR A 325 -19.26 12.97 -7.97
CA THR A 325 -18.68 12.03 -8.94
C THR A 325 -19.65 10.90 -9.28
N LEU A 326 -20.36 10.38 -8.28
CA LEU A 326 -21.34 9.30 -8.37
C LEU A 326 -22.66 9.74 -7.72
N PRO A 327 -23.46 10.59 -8.39
CA PRO A 327 -24.66 11.18 -7.79
C PRO A 327 -25.74 10.15 -7.45
N ASP A 328 -25.80 9.04 -8.19
CA ASP A 328 -26.82 7.99 -8.04
C ASP A 328 -26.38 6.90 -7.03
N LEU A 329 -25.19 7.03 -6.40
CA LEU A 329 -24.74 6.10 -5.39
C LEU A 329 -25.37 6.44 -4.04
N ASP A 330 -26.10 5.48 -3.48
CA ASP A 330 -26.57 5.56 -2.10
C ASP A 330 -25.42 5.15 -1.15
N PHE A 331 -24.77 6.15 -0.56
CA PHE A 331 -23.64 5.98 0.35
C PHE A 331 -24.06 6.35 1.77
N ILE A 332 -24.28 5.34 2.59
CA ILE A 332 -24.51 5.47 4.04
C ILE A 332 -23.17 5.14 4.71
N GLU A 333 -22.58 6.11 5.41
CA GLU A 333 -21.31 5.92 6.13
C GLU A 333 -21.45 4.88 7.22
N ASP A 334 -20.52 3.92 7.28
CA ASP A 334 -20.42 2.93 8.35
C ASP A 334 -19.13 3.09 9.15
N ILE A 335 -17.96 3.00 8.52
CA ILE A 335 -16.66 3.04 9.18
C ILE A 335 -15.77 4.08 8.51
N SER A 336 -15.12 4.93 9.34
CA SER A 336 -14.14 5.90 8.87
C SER A 336 -12.87 5.84 9.70
N TRP A 337 -11.73 5.98 9.02
CA TRP A 337 -10.40 5.94 9.65
C TRP A 337 -9.42 6.85 8.93
N GLY A 338 -8.24 6.98 9.51
CA GLY A 338 -7.12 7.65 8.87
C GLY A 338 -5.86 6.81 8.94
N GLY A 339 -4.98 7.01 7.97
CA GLY A 339 -3.69 6.36 7.87
C GLY A 339 -2.58 7.33 7.50
N ILE A 340 -1.35 6.93 7.76
CA ILE A 340 -0.16 7.68 7.37
C ILE A 340 0.47 6.98 6.17
N PHE A 341 0.87 7.77 5.18
CA PHE A 341 1.78 7.34 4.14
C PHE A 341 2.90 8.34 3.95
N GLY A 342 3.97 7.97 3.24
CA GLY A 342 5.12 8.82 3.01
C GLY A 342 5.36 9.03 1.54
N THR A 343 5.60 10.27 1.12
CA THR A 343 5.97 10.62 -0.24
C THR A 343 7.46 10.89 -0.33
N THR A 344 8.12 10.30 -1.31
CA THR A 344 9.52 10.56 -1.69
C THR A 344 9.60 11.69 -2.70
N LYS A 345 10.81 12.15 -3.05
CA LYS A 345 10.99 13.25 -4.00
C LYS A 345 10.53 12.94 -5.42
N ASP A 346 10.62 11.69 -5.80
CA ASP A 346 10.31 11.18 -7.15
C ASP A 346 9.11 10.21 -7.18
N GLY A 347 8.50 9.96 -6.02
CA GLY A 347 7.39 9.01 -5.89
C GLY A 347 7.82 7.54 -5.91
N LEU A 348 9.13 7.25 -6.01
CA LEU A 348 9.67 5.89 -6.07
C LEU A 348 10.08 5.38 -4.68
N PRO A 349 10.06 4.06 -4.44
CA PRO A 349 10.55 3.47 -3.20
C PRO A 349 12.07 3.58 -3.07
N TYR A 350 12.56 3.55 -1.83
CA TYR A 350 13.96 3.39 -1.50
C TYR A 350 14.22 1.97 -1.01
N ILE A 351 15.03 1.23 -1.76
CA ILE A 351 15.37 -0.16 -1.47
C ILE A 351 16.87 -0.31 -1.57
N GLY A 352 17.50 -0.79 -0.50
CA GLY A 352 18.94 -0.97 -0.49
C GLY A 352 19.60 -0.83 0.88
N GLU A 353 20.92 -0.84 0.88
CA GLU A 353 21.74 -0.66 2.08
C GLU A 353 21.80 0.82 2.50
N SER A 354 21.91 1.06 3.80
CA SER A 354 22.21 2.38 4.34
C SER A 354 23.70 2.46 4.71
N PRO A 355 24.39 3.58 4.45
CA PRO A 355 25.76 3.78 4.91
C PRO A 355 25.92 3.67 6.43
N GLU A 356 24.84 3.86 7.18
CA GLU A 356 24.82 3.83 8.63
C GLU A 356 24.77 2.42 9.21
N TYR A 357 24.24 1.46 8.44
CA TYR A 357 24.02 0.08 8.88
C TYR A 357 24.50 -0.90 7.81
N LYS A 358 25.66 -1.48 8.03
CA LYS A 358 26.20 -2.56 7.18
C LYS A 358 25.38 -3.83 7.39
N ASN A 359 25.23 -4.65 6.37
CA ASN A 359 24.42 -5.88 6.42
C ASN A 359 22.94 -5.65 6.76
N CYS A 360 22.46 -4.41 6.60
CA CYS A 360 21.05 -4.04 6.80
C CYS A 360 20.49 -3.45 5.53
N LEU A 361 19.39 -4.02 5.06
CA LEU A 361 18.63 -3.56 3.91
C LEU A 361 17.40 -2.82 4.39
N PHE A 362 17.04 -1.75 3.72
CA PHE A 362 15.85 -0.97 3.99
C PHE A 362 14.89 -1.04 2.82
N CYS A 363 13.61 -1.27 3.10
CA CYS A 363 12.53 -1.25 2.14
C CYS A 363 11.50 -0.22 2.63
N LEU A 364 11.49 0.97 2.04
CA LEU A 364 10.72 2.11 2.52
C LEU A 364 10.35 3.09 1.41
N GLY A 365 9.47 4.06 1.74
CA GLY A 365 9.14 5.17 0.84
C GLY A 365 8.16 4.81 -0.27
N PHE A 366 7.28 3.88 -0.04
CA PHE A 366 6.40 3.31 -1.07
C PHE A 366 5.24 4.19 -1.54
N GLY A 367 5.11 5.42 -1.08
CA GLY A 367 4.00 6.31 -1.47
C GLY A 367 2.62 5.77 -1.08
N GLY A 368 1.59 6.21 -1.81
CA GLY A 368 0.22 5.73 -1.66
C GLY A 368 -0.01 4.32 -2.21
N ASN A 369 0.78 3.88 -3.19
CA ASN A 369 0.63 2.60 -3.89
C ASN A 369 1.59 1.50 -3.39
N GLY A 370 1.98 1.53 -2.13
CA GLY A 370 3.09 0.78 -1.55
C GLY A 370 3.04 -0.76 -1.67
N ILE A 371 1.90 -1.37 -1.98
CA ILE A 371 1.81 -2.83 -2.08
C ILE A 371 2.42 -3.33 -3.40
N THR A 372 2.17 -2.65 -4.50
CA THR A 372 2.65 -3.02 -5.84
C THR A 372 4.18 -2.98 -5.94
N PRO A 373 4.88 -1.88 -5.56
CA PRO A 373 6.34 -1.84 -5.60
C PRO A 373 7.03 -2.87 -4.70
N ASN A 374 6.41 -3.25 -3.58
CA ASN A 374 6.97 -4.24 -2.67
C ASN A 374 7.21 -5.61 -3.31
N HIS A 375 6.41 -5.98 -4.31
CA HIS A 375 6.58 -7.26 -4.99
C HIS A 375 7.65 -7.22 -6.09
N ALA A 376 7.91 -6.04 -6.66
CA ALA A 376 8.94 -5.83 -7.69
C ALA A 376 10.39 -5.87 -7.13
N VAL A 377 10.56 -6.08 -5.81
CA VAL A 377 11.88 -6.08 -5.18
C VAL A 377 12.55 -7.43 -5.31
N GLU A 378 13.43 -7.58 -6.27
CA GLU A 378 14.48 -8.60 -6.26
C GLU A 378 15.59 -8.11 -5.31
N ILE A 379 15.58 -8.59 -4.06
CA ILE A 379 16.46 -8.07 -2.99
C ILE A 379 17.84 -8.74 -2.98
N PHE A 380 18.03 -9.85 -3.69
CA PHE A 380 19.27 -10.63 -3.63
C PHE A 380 19.68 -11.20 -4.99
#